data_c8472f4e03f7e331c64b93171e766fe5
#
_entry.id   c8472f4e03f7e331c64b93171e766fe5
#
_cell.length_a   1.000
_cell.length_b   1.000
_cell.length_c   1.000
_cell.angle_alpha   90.00
_cell.angle_beta   90.00
_cell.angle_gamma   90.00
#
_symmetry.space_group_name_H-M   'P 1'
#
loop_
_entity.id
_entity.type
_entity.pdbx_description
1 polymer ?
#
loop_
_entity_poly.entity_id
_entity_poly.type
_entity_poly.pdbx_seq_one_letter_code
_entity_poly.pdbx_strand_id
1 'polypeptide(L)'
;MLRAAAKNHDFVTVVCDPADYSDVLAELAEGDVTTGTRRRLAGKVFARTAAYDRAIAGWLSGDAFGETMTVSGRRLQELRYGENPHQRAAVYAGGEARPGVATATQLQGKPLSYNNLNDTDAAFELAAEFTDPTIAIIKHANPCGVASAADLATAWQNALAADPVSAFGGIVAANMKLDAETARAITGIFTEVVIAPDCLLYTSDAADDAGS
;
A
#
# COMPACT_ATOMS: atom_id res chain seq x y z
N MET A 1 13.76 -20.86 -22.71
CA MET A 1 15.10 -21.01 -22.09
C MET A 1 15.08 -20.78 -20.58
N LEU A 2 14.53 -19.68 -20.03
CA LEU A 2 14.53 -19.37 -18.59
C LEU A 2 14.00 -20.51 -17.71
N ARG A 3 12.82 -21.09 -18.03
CA ARG A 3 12.20 -22.18 -17.26
C ARG A 3 13.06 -23.44 -17.25
N ALA A 4 13.77 -23.74 -18.36
CA ALA A 4 14.66 -24.91 -18.43
C ALA A 4 15.90 -24.69 -17.54
N ALA A 5 16.51 -23.50 -17.57
CA ALA A 5 17.63 -23.14 -16.69
C ALA A 5 17.21 -23.19 -15.22
N ALA A 6 16.04 -22.61 -14.86
CA ALA A 6 15.53 -22.62 -13.49
C ALA A 6 15.23 -24.04 -12.96
N LYS A 7 14.80 -24.99 -13.81
CA LYS A 7 14.64 -26.40 -13.43
C LYS A 7 15.95 -27.09 -13.11
N ASN A 8 17.05 -26.58 -13.66
CA ASN A 8 18.40 -27.11 -13.45
C ASN A 8 19.23 -26.25 -12.47
N HIS A 9 18.56 -25.64 -11.50
CA HIS A 9 19.16 -24.66 -10.58
C HIS A 9 20.28 -25.24 -9.69
N ASP A 10 20.35 -26.54 -9.52
CA ASP A 10 21.43 -27.17 -8.77
C ASP A 10 22.79 -26.89 -9.44
N PHE A 11 22.81 -26.74 -10.78
CA PHE A 11 24.00 -26.56 -11.59
C PHE A 11 24.04 -25.25 -12.36
N VAL A 12 22.90 -24.51 -12.44
CA VAL A 12 22.76 -23.31 -13.28
C VAL A 12 22.31 -22.13 -12.42
N THR A 13 23.09 -21.06 -12.45
CA THR A 13 22.68 -19.76 -11.91
C THR A 13 21.87 -19.01 -12.99
N VAL A 14 20.57 -18.87 -12.79
CA VAL A 14 19.67 -18.16 -13.72
C VAL A 14 19.28 -16.82 -13.15
N VAL A 15 19.60 -15.72 -13.85
CA VAL A 15 19.27 -14.36 -13.43
C VAL A 15 18.27 -13.77 -14.41
N CYS A 16 17.12 -13.33 -13.94
CA CYS A 16 16.07 -12.69 -14.76
C CYS A 16 15.72 -11.27 -14.28
N ASP A 17 16.43 -10.76 -13.29
CA ASP A 17 16.25 -9.43 -12.72
C ASP A 17 17.61 -8.75 -12.52
N PRO A 18 17.87 -7.57 -13.12
CA PRO A 18 19.13 -6.86 -12.91
C PRO A 18 19.44 -6.51 -11.45
N ALA A 19 18.42 -6.40 -10.59
CA ALA A 19 18.61 -6.14 -9.17
C ALA A 19 19.36 -7.26 -8.43
N ASP A 20 19.41 -8.47 -8.99
CA ASP A 20 20.16 -9.60 -8.42
C ASP A 20 21.64 -9.65 -8.84
N TYR A 21 22.11 -8.77 -9.74
CA TYR A 21 23.49 -8.83 -10.25
C TYR A 21 24.52 -8.61 -9.16
N SER A 22 24.32 -7.66 -8.26
CA SER A 22 25.27 -7.36 -7.17
C SER A 22 25.47 -8.56 -6.24
N ASP A 23 24.37 -9.22 -5.85
CA ASP A 23 24.43 -10.39 -4.97
C ASP A 23 25.17 -11.55 -5.63
N VAL A 24 24.85 -11.82 -6.90
CA VAL A 24 25.50 -12.89 -7.68
C VAL A 24 26.99 -12.62 -7.87
N LEU A 25 27.37 -11.37 -8.19
CA LEU A 25 28.77 -10.98 -8.36
C LEU A 25 29.56 -11.07 -7.05
N ALA A 26 28.96 -10.72 -5.92
CA ALA A 26 29.59 -10.85 -4.60
C ALA A 26 29.88 -12.32 -4.26
N GLU A 27 28.91 -13.23 -4.44
CA GLU A 27 29.13 -14.67 -4.21
C GLU A 27 30.18 -15.27 -5.15
N LEU A 28 30.18 -14.86 -6.45
CA LEU A 28 31.19 -15.30 -7.41
C LEU A 28 32.61 -14.85 -7.04
N ALA A 29 32.77 -13.67 -6.43
CA ALA A 29 34.06 -13.18 -5.96
C ALA A 29 34.63 -14.04 -4.79
N GLU A 30 33.74 -14.69 -4.03
CA GLU A 30 34.08 -15.61 -2.93
C GLU A 30 34.27 -17.06 -3.41
N GLY A 31 33.98 -17.35 -4.70
CA GLY A 31 34.24 -18.66 -5.32
C GLY A 31 33.11 -19.15 -6.21
N ASP A 32 31.91 -19.37 -5.70
CA ASP A 32 30.75 -19.82 -6.49
C ASP A 32 29.45 -19.36 -5.87
N VAL A 33 28.39 -19.27 -6.69
CA VAL A 33 27.05 -18.93 -6.23
C VAL A 33 26.48 -20.06 -5.38
N THR A 34 25.97 -19.74 -4.20
CA THR A 34 25.43 -20.73 -3.27
C THR A 34 24.18 -21.42 -3.82
N THR A 35 23.93 -22.67 -3.39
CA THR A 35 22.71 -23.41 -3.75
C THR A 35 21.44 -22.67 -3.28
N GLY A 36 21.52 -21.99 -2.15
CA GLY A 36 20.41 -21.15 -1.64
C GLY A 36 20.05 -20.02 -2.60
N THR A 37 21.05 -19.29 -3.08
CA THR A 37 20.88 -18.22 -4.06
C THR A 37 20.39 -18.75 -5.40
N ARG A 38 20.95 -19.85 -5.92
CA ARG A 38 20.46 -20.50 -7.15
C ARG A 38 18.99 -20.87 -7.04
N ARG A 39 18.56 -21.47 -5.93
CA ARG A 39 17.16 -21.83 -5.67
C ARG A 39 16.24 -20.61 -5.58
N ARG A 40 16.68 -19.55 -4.90
CA ARG A 40 15.94 -18.26 -4.82
C ARG A 40 15.74 -17.66 -6.21
N LEU A 41 16.80 -17.59 -7.00
CA LEU A 41 16.77 -17.07 -8.37
C LEU A 41 15.86 -17.91 -9.30
N ALA A 42 15.90 -19.22 -9.19
CA ALA A 42 14.99 -20.11 -9.91
C ALA A 42 13.53 -19.84 -9.54
N GLY A 43 13.22 -19.62 -8.26
CA GLY A 43 11.89 -19.21 -7.80
C GLY A 43 11.43 -17.91 -8.44
N LYS A 44 12.31 -16.89 -8.55
CA LYS A 44 12.01 -15.62 -9.26
C LYS A 44 11.68 -15.85 -10.73
N VAL A 45 12.40 -16.73 -11.43
CA VAL A 45 12.11 -17.08 -12.83
C VAL A 45 10.69 -17.63 -12.97
N PHE A 46 10.30 -18.59 -12.11
CA PHE A 46 8.95 -19.16 -12.19
C PHE A 46 7.86 -18.15 -11.84
N ALA A 47 8.08 -17.29 -10.85
CA ALA A 47 7.15 -16.21 -10.53
C ALA A 47 6.97 -15.25 -11.72
N ARG A 48 8.07 -14.84 -12.37
CA ARG A 48 8.05 -13.96 -13.54
C ARG A 48 7.37 -14.58 -14.75
N THR A 49 7.68 -15.85 -15.05
CA THR A 49 7.07 -16.53 -16.20
C THR A 49 5.59 -16.83 -15.95
N ALA A 50 5.17 -17.13 -14.73
CA ALA A 50 3.75 -17.31 -14.39
C ALA A 50 2.95 -16.01 -14.62
N ALA A 51 3.49 -14.86 -14.19
CA ALA A 51 2.85 -13.56 -14.43
C ALA A 51 2.77 -13.23 -15.94
N TYR A 52 3.83 -13.55 -16.69
CA TYR A 52 3.88 -13.37 -18.14
C TYR A 52 2.88 -14.27 -18.87
N ASP A 53 2.86 -15.58 -18.56
CA ASP A 53 1.95 -16.54 -19.15
C ASP A 53 0.48 -16.16 -18.86
N ARG A 54 0.19 -15.67 -17.64
CA ARG A 54 -1.13 -15.14 -17.29
C ARG A 54 -1.54 -13.95 -18.15
N ALA A 55 -0.64 -12.99 -18.35
CA ALA A 55 -0.93 -11.81 -19.17
C ALA A 55 -1.26 -12.22 -20.62
N ILE A 56 -0.51 -13.18 -21.18
CA ILE A 56 -0.77 -13.73 -22.51
C ILE A 56 -2.13 -14.46 -22.56
N ALA A 57 -2.41 -15.30 -21.58
CA ALA A 57 -3.67 -16.03 -21.50
C ALA A 57 -4.87 -15.09 -21.45
N GLY A 58 -4.79 -14.03 -20.63
CA GLY A 58 -5.85 -13.01 -20.56
C GLY A 58 -6.04 -12.24 -21.87
N TRP A 59 -4.95 -11.91 -22.56
CA TRP A 59 -5.03 -11.24 -23.85
C TRP A 59 -5.62 -12.14 -24.94
N LEU A 60 -5.24 -13.43 -24.95
CA LEU A 60 -5.73 -14.38 -25.96
C LEU A 60 -7.18 -14.77 -25.74
N SER A 61 -7.62 -14.90 -24.49
CA SER A 61 -9.00 -15.31 -24.18
C SER A 61 -10.02 -14.25 -24.58
N GLY A 62 -9.67 -12.97 -24.45
CA GLY A 62 -10.59 -11.85 -24.66
C GLY A 62 -11.84 -11.87 -23.78
N ASP A 63 -11.90 -12.78 -22.81
CA ASP A 63 -13.05 -13.00 -21.91
C ASP A 63 -12.72 -12.42 -20.52
N ALA A 64 -13.58 -11.49 -20.07
CA ALA A 64 -13.46 -10.87 -18.74
C ALA A 64 -13.75 -11.87 -17.60
N PHE A 65 -14.47 -12.95 -17.86
CA PHE A 65 -14.90 -13.97 -16.89
C PHE A 65 -14.47 -15.37 -17.31
N GLY A 66 -13.18 -15.57 -17.60
CA GLY A 66 -12.66 -16.88 -17.97
C GLY A 66 -12.90 -17.95 -16.89
N GLU A 67 -12.88 -19.24 -17.30
CA GLU A 67 -13.08 -20.39 -16.40
C GLU A 67 -12.07 -20.42 -15.24
N THR A 68 -10.90 -19.80 -15.39
CA THR A 68 -9.85 -19.75 -14.37
C THR A 68 -9.44 -18.31 -14.07
N MET A 69 -9.53 -17.91 -12.82
CA MET A 69 -9.02 -16.64 -12.34
C MET A 69 -7.66 -16.81 -11.65
N THR A 70 -6.69 -15.99 -12.04
CA THR A 70 -5.37 -15.91 -11.39
C THR A 70 -5.13 -14.48 -10.91
N VAL A 71 -4.85 -14.31 -9.63
CA VAL A 71 -4.45 -13.02 -9.04
C VAL A 71 -2.93 -13.01 -8.93
N SER A 72 -2.29 -11.97 -9.43
CA SER A 72 -0.84 -11.77 -9.29
C SER A 72 -0.55 -10.35 -8.78
N GLY A 73 0.44 -10.24 -7.92
CA GLY A 73 0.87 -8.96 -7.38
C GLY A 73 2.34 -9.00 -6.97
N ARG A 74 2.99 -7.85 -7.01
CA ARG A 74 4.34 -7.68 -6.47
C ARG A 74 4.23 -7.28 -5.01
N ARG A 75 4.86 -8.06 -4.12
CA ARG A 75 4.89 -7.73 -2.69
C ARG A 75 5.59 -6.37 -2.50
N LEU A 76 4.90 -5.45 -1.85
CA LEU A 76 5.42 -4.15 -1.44
C LEU A 76 6.05 -4.25 -0.06
N GLN A 77 5.33 -4.86 0.88
CA GLN A 77 5.73 -4.91 2.28
C GLN A 77 5.19 -6.20 2.93
N GLU A 78 5.97 -6.80 3.83
CA GLU A 78 5.47 -7.78 4.80
C GLU A 78 5.09 -7.02 6.08
N LEU A 79 3.89 -7.29 6.61
CA LEU A 79 3.39 -6.64 7.81
C LEU A 79 3.82 -7.43 9.04
N ARG A 80 3.90 -6.77 10.18
CA ARG A 80 4.29 -7.38 11.46
C ARG A 80 3.33 -8.50 11.87
N TYR A 81 2.02 -8.33 11.60
CA TYR A 81 0.96 -9.33 11.77
C TYR A 81 -0.25 -8.94 10.91
N GLY A 82 -1.26 -9.80 10.81
CA GLY A 82 -2.51 -9.55 10.10
C GLY A 82 -3.52 -8.77 10.93
N GLU A 83 -4.80 -9.07 10.76
CA GLU A 83 -5.87 -8.52 11.61
C GLU A 83 -5.65 -8.86 13.08
N ASN A 84 -5.18 -10.08 13.35
CA ASN A 84 -4.85 -10.56 14.69
C ASN A 84 -3.36 -10.93 14.80
N PRO A 85 -2.77 -10.87 16.02
CA PRO A 85 -1.33 -11.06 16.23
C PRO A 85 -0.74 -12.39 15.74
N HIS A 86 -1.54 -13.45 15.67
CA HIS A 86 -1.11 -14.78 15.21
C HIS A 86 -1.14 -14.95 13.69
N GLN A 87 -1.70 -14.01 12.95
CA GLN A 87 -1.82 -14.05 11.50
C GLN A 87 -0.61 -13.39 10.84
N ARG A 88 -0.21 -13.93 9.68
CA ARG A 88 0.75 -13.26 8.80
C ARG A 88 0.02 -12.47 7.73
N ALA A 89 0.56 -11.32 7.36
CA ALA A 89 0.02 -10.50 6.29
C ALA A 89 1.11 -9.82 5.49
N ALA A 90 0.78 -9.45 4.25
CA ALA A 90 1.64 -8.66 3.38
C ALA A 90 0.80 -7.81 2.43
N VAL A 91 1.35 -6.69 2.01
CA VAL A 91 0.75 -5.80 1.02
C VAL A 91 1.33 -6.12 -0.34
N TYR A 92 0.47 -6.24 -1.34
CA TYR A 92 0.84 -6.48 -2.73
C TYR A 92 0.26 -5.39 -3.63
N ALA A 93 1.07 -4.89 -4.56
CA ALA A 93 0.58 -4.13 -5.68
C ALA A 93 0.25 -5.08 -6.83
N GLY A 94 -0.93 -4.92 -7.42
CA GLY A 94 -1.40 -5.71 -8.56
C GLY A 94 -2.51 -4.99 -9.32
N GLY A 95 -2.78 -5.44 -10.56
CA GLY A 95 -3.75 -4.77 -11.42
C GLY A 95 -3.24 -3.45 -12.02
N GLU A 96 -4.17 -2.63 -12.48
CA GLU A 96 -3.85 -1.27 -12.94
C GLU A 96 -3.50 -0.37 -11.75
N ALA A 97 -2.46 0.45 -11.93
CA ALA A 97 -2.07 1.41 -10.91
C ALA A 97 -3.13 2.51 -10.81
N ARG A 98 -3.73 2.66 -9.64
CA ARG A 98 -4.64 3.75 -9.30
C ARG A 98 -4.21 4.41 -7.99
N PRO A 99 -4.56 5.68 -7.77
CA PRO A 99 -4.36 6.30 -6.45
C PRO A 99 -5.03 5.48 -5.35
N GLY A 100 -4.39 5.37 -4.19
CA GLY A 100 -4.90 4.64 -3.04
C GLY A 100 -3.80 4.29 -2.06
N VAL A 101 -4.13 3.61 -0.97
CA VAL A 101 -3.20 3.28 0.10
C VAL A 101 -1.99 2.47 -0.39
N ALA A 102 -2.16 1.60 -1.39
CA ALA A 102 -1.08 0.78 -1.93
C ALA A 102 -0.07 1.57 -2.79
N THR A 103 -0.42 2.76 -3.26
CA THR A 103 0.41 3.65 -4.07
C THR A 103 0.80 4.93 -3.33
N ALA A 104 0.27 5.14 -2.12
CA ALA A 104 0.59 6.29 -1.29
C ALA A 104 2.04 6.26 -0.81
N THR A 105 2.63 7.43 -0.65
CA THR A 105 3.93 7.61 0.00
C THR A 105 3.71 7.96 1.45
N GLN A 106 4.24 7.15 2.36
CA GLN A 106 4.23 7.48 3.78
C GLN A 106 5.30 8.55 4.04
N LEU A 107 4.88 9.72 4.48
CA LEU A 107 5.77 10.86 4.72
C LEU A 107 6.39 10.80 6.10
N GLN A 108 5.64 10.32 7.11
CA GLN A 108 6.11 10.23 8.49
C GLN A 108 5.38 9.11 9.26
N GLY A 109 5.77 8.91 10.51
CA GLY A 109 5.13 7.97 11.44
C GLY A 109 5.65 6.54 11.35
N LYS A 110 5.06 5.65 12.12
CA LYS A 110 5.43 4.23 12.21
C LYS A 110 4.91 3.45 11.00
N PRO A 111 5.55 2.30 10.63
CA PRO A 111 4.99 1.39 9.63
C PRO A 111 3.54 1.03 9.98
N LEU A 112 2.65 1.14 9.00
CA LEU A 112 1.22 0.89 9.18
C LEU A 112 0.96 -0.59 9.50
N SER A 113 0.02 -0.86 10.40
CA SER A 113 -0.50 -2.18 10.67
C SER A 113 -1.51 -2.62 9.59
N TYR A 114 -1.90 -3.90 9.60
CA TYR A 114 -2.99 -4.38 8.74
C TYR A 114 -4.27 -3.55 8.94
N ASN A 115 -4.67 -3.31 10.19
CA ASN A 115 -5.88 -2.55 10.50
C ASN A 115 -5.77 -1.10 10.03
N ASN A 116 -4.62 -0.44 10.24
CA ASN A 116 -4.42 0.91 9.72
C ASN A 116 -4.56 0.96 8.20
N LEU A 117 -3.96 -0.01 7.47
CA LEU A 117 -4.07 -0.06 6.01
C LEU A 117 -5.52 -0.27 5.54
N ASN A 118 -6.25 -1.19 6.19
CA ASN A 118 -7.64 -1.47 5.88
C ASN A 118 -8.54 -0.24 6.12
N ASP A 119 -8.38 0.40 7.26
CA ASP A 119 -9.15 1.59 7.62
C ASP A 119 -8.76 2.81 6.74
N THR A 120 -7.46 2.94 6.39
CA THR A 120 -6.99 4.00 5.49
C THR A 120 -7.51 3.82 4.07
N ASP A 121 -7.58 2.58 3.56
CA ASP A 121 -8.16 2.26 2.26
C ASP A 121 -9.65 2.64 2.24
N ALA A 122 -10.41 2.23 3.25
CA ALA A 122 -11.82 2.58 3.39
C ALA A 122 -12.03 4.10 3.47
N ALA A 123 -11.16 4.83 4.18
CA ALA A 123 -11.25 6.28 4.31
C ALA A 123 -10.98 6.97 2.96
N PHE A 124 -9.93 6.56 2.26
CA PHE A 124 -9.54 7.14 0.99
C PHE A 124 -10.60 6.88 -0.10
N GLU A 125 -11.06 5.63 -0.24
CA GLU A 125 -12.08 5.26 -1.21
C GLU A 125 -13.37 6.05 -0.96
N LEU A 126 -13.81 6.17 0.29
CA LEU A 126 -15.01 6.94 0.63
C LEU A 126 -14.84 8.43 0.30
N ALA A 127 -13.73 9.05 0.66
CA ALA A 127 -13.49 10.46 0.37
C ALA A 127 -13.41 10.72 -1.16
N ALA A 128 -12.88 9.77 -1.93
CA ALA A 128 -12.72 9.87 -3.38
C ALA A 128 -14.06 9.83 -4.16
N GLU A 129 -15.15 9.36 -3.55
CA GLU A 129 -16.49 9.38 -4.17
C GLU A 129 -17.06 10.81 -4.32
N PHE A 130 -16.47 11.81 -3.64
CA PHE A 130 -16.99 13.18 -3.62
C PHE A 130 -16.11 14.09 -4.49
N THR A 131 -16.77 15.07 -5.14
CA THR A 131 -16.10 16.09 -5.98
C THR A 131 -15.81 17.39 -5.24
N ASP A 132 -16.62 17.73 -4.25
CA ASP A 132 -16.43 18.91 -3.40
C ASP A 132 -15.39 18.62 -2.31
N PRO A 133 -14.76 19.65 -1.69
CA PRO A 133 -13.83 19.43 -0.57
C PRO A 133 -14.48 18.61 0.52
N THR A 134 -13.95 17.40 0.76
CA THR A 134 -14.55 16.38 1.63
C THR A 134 -13.54 15.80 2.59
N ILE A 135 -13.97 15.63 3.84
CA ILE A 135 -13.27 14.86 4.87
C ILE A 135 -14.10 13.63 5.25
N ALA A 136 -13.45 12.48 5.27
CA ALA A 136 -14.00 11.25 5.83
C ALA A 136 -13.18 10.82 7.06
N ILE A 137 -13.86 10.51 8.16
CA ILE A 137 -13.28 9.99 9.41
C ILE A 137 -13.74 8.55 9.56
N ILE A 138 -12.80 7.61 9.55
CA ILE A 138 -13.07 6.16 9.58
C ILE A 138 -12.51 5.54 10.86
N LYS A 139 -13.23 4.60 11.40
CA LYS A 139 -12.78 3.73 12.48
C LYS A 139 -13.35 2.33 12.30
N HIS A 140 -12.48 1.29 12.30
CA HIS A 140 -12.88 -0.10 12.04
C HIS A 140 -13.61 -0.26 10.69
N ALA A 141 -13.04 0.35 9.64
CA ALA A 141 -13.56 0.39 8.27
C ALA A 141 -14.99 0.96 8.13
N ASN A 142 -15.49 1.70 9.14
CA ASN A 142 -16.79 2.34 9.11
C ASN A 142 -16.67 3.86 9.37
N PRO A 143 -17.50 4.70 8.73
CA PRO A 143 -17.45 6.13 8.93
C PRO A 143 -18.00 6.55 10.30
N CYS A 144 -17.20 7.33 11.04
CA CYS A 144 -17.66 8.09 12.20
C CYS A 144 -18.28 9.41 11.77
N GLY A 145 -17.77 9.99 10.68
CA GLY A 145 -18.29 11.21 10.11
C GLY A 145 -17.76 11.44 8.70
N VAL A 146 -18.60 11.97 7.84
CA VAL A 146 -18.23 12.38 6.47
C VAL A 146 -18.92 13.70 6.20
N ALA A 147 -18.19 14.67 5.67
CA ALA A 147 -18.79 15.96 5.29
C ALA A 147 -18.06 16.59 4.12
N SER A 148 -18.84 17.21 3.24
CA SER A 148 -18.39 18.11 2.19
C SER A 148 -18.73 19.55 2.54
N ALA A 149 -17.85 20.49 2.18
CA ALA A 149 -18.06 21.92 2.41
C ALA A 149 -17.34 22.76 1.35
N ALA A 150 -17.35 24.09 1.51
CA ALA A 150 -16.65 24.99 0.60
C ALA A 150 -15.10 24.85 0.68
N ASP A 151 -14.58 24.38 1.81
CA ASP A 151 -13.17 24.14 2.09
C ASP A 151 -12.99 22.95 3.04
N LEU A 152 -11.75 22.41 3.11
CA LEU A 152 -11.45 21.24 3.93
C LEU A 152 -11.54 21.52 5.44
N ALA A 153 -11.25 22.74 5.90
CA ALA A 153 -11.34 23.10 7.31
C ALA A 153 -12.78 23.04 7.82
N THR A 154 -13.72 23.57 7.03
CA THR A 154 -15.16 23.50 7.31
C THR A 154 -15.67 22.05 7.19
N ALA A 155 -15.20 21.31 6.18
CA ALA A 155 -15.52 19.88 6.02
C ALA A 155 -15.05 19.07 7.23
N TRP A 156 -13.84 19.32 7.75
CA TRP A 156 -13.34 18.70 8.96
C TRP A 156 -14.24 18.95 10.18
N GLN A 157 -14.61 20.22 10.42
CA GLN A 157 -15.46 20.57 11.56
C GLN A 157 -16.82 19.85 11.49
N ASN A 158 -17.41 19.81 10.30
CA ASN A 158 -18.69 19.14 10.10
C ASN A 158 -18.59 17.61 10.25
N ALA A 159 -17.55 16.99 9.70
CA ALA A 159 -17.32 15.55 9.81
C ALA A 159 -17.08 15.16 11.29
N LEU A 160 -16.25 15.92 12.01
CA LEU A 160 -15.98 15.69 13.43
C LEU A 160 -17.24 15.86 14.30
N ALA A 161 -18.10 16.82 13.96
CA ALA A 161 -19.33 17.09 14.72
C ALA A 161 -20.34 15.93 14.65
N ALA A 162 -20.24 15.04 13.65
CA ALA A 162 -21.13 13.89 13.52
C ALA A 162 -20.98 12.90 14.70
N ASP A 163 -19.71 12.55 15.05
CA ASP A 163 -19.42 11.73 16.24
C ASP A 163 -17.99 12.02 16.73
N PRO A 164 -17.80 13.06 17.55
CA PRO A 164 -16.49 13.45 18.04
C PRO A 164 -15.87 12.44 18.99
N VAL A 165 -16.67 11.58 19.62
CA VAL A 165 -16.18 10.55 20.54
C VAL A 165 -15.54 9.39 19.77
N SER A 166 -16.22 8.89 18.74
CA SER A 166 -15.69 7.80 17.92
C SER A 166 -14.53 8.25 17.02
N ALA A 167 -14.49 9.53 16.63
CA ALA A 167 -13.41 10.10 15.81
C ALA A 167 -12.03 10.04 16.47
N PHE A 168 -11.95 10.03 17.80
CA PHE A 168 -10.69 9.90 18.54
C PHE A 168 -9.99 8.57 18.21
N GLY A 169 -8.74 8.63 17.73
CA GLY A 169 -7.99 7.45 17.29
C GLY A 169 -8.48 6.88 15.95
N GLY A 170 -9.20 7.64 15.16
CA GLY A 170 -9.63 7.28 13.83
C GLY A 170 -8.61 7.58 12.75
N ILE A 171 -8.98 7.26 11.52
CA ILE A 171 -8.25 7.57 10.28
C ILE A 171 -8.98 8.70 9.57
N VAL A 172 -8.25 9.69 9.08
CA VAL A 172 -8.80 10.86 8.38
C VAL A 172 -8.35 10.83 6.92
N ALA A 173 -9.30 10.92 5.99
CA ALA A 173 -9.01 11.10 4.58
C ALA A 173 -9.58 12.43 4.08
N ALA A 174 -8.77 13.13 3.29
CA ALA A 174 -9.19 14.28 2.49
C ALA A 174 -9.15 13.90 1.00
N ASN A 175 -10.12 14.35 0.20
CA ASN A 175 -10.15 14.14 -1.24
C ASN A 175 -9.37 15.19 -2.04
N MET A 176 -8.86 16.22 -1.38
CA MET A 176 -8.06 17.29 -1.98
C MET A 176 -6.75 17.47 -1.21
N LYS A 177 -5.88 18.33 -1.76
CA LYS A 177 -4.61 18.69 -1.12
C LYS A 177 -4.86 19.26 0.27
N LEU A 178 -4.21 18.67 1.28
CA LEU A 178 -4.30 19.10 2.66
C LEU A 178 -3.52 20.40 2.87
N ASP A 179 -4.18 21.43 3.36
CA ASP A 179 -3.56 22.70 3.76
C ASP A 179 -3.16 22.70 5.25
N ALA A 180 -2.36 23.68 5.63
CA ALA A 180 -1.84 23.80 6.99
C ALA A 180 -2.90 24.09 8.06
N GLU A 181 -3.96 24.80 7.72
CA GLU A 181 -5.05 25.11 8.65
C GLU A 181 -5.83 23.83 8.99
N THR A 182 -6.23 23.11 7.96
CA THR A 182 -6.93 21.81 8.11
C THR A 182 -6.05 20.79 8.85
N ALA A 183 -4.74 20.72 8.52
CA ALA A 183 -3.83 19.80 9.20
C ALA A 183 -3.72 20.12 10.71
N ARG A 184 -3.59 21.39 11.10
CA ARG A 184 -3.58 21.78 12.52
C ARG A 184 -4.91 21.46 13.21
N ALA A 185 -6.04 21.63 12.52
CA ALA A 185 -7.34 21.28 13.07
C ALA A 185 -7.48 19.78 13.32
N ILE A 186 -7.01 18.94 12.38
CA ILE A 186 -7.00 17.48 12.51
C ILE A 186 -6.13 17.03 13.70
N THR A 187 -4.94 17.61 13.85
CA THR A 187 -4.01 17.28 14.96
C THR A 187 -4.50 17.76 16.33
N GLY A 188 -5.58 18.52 16.39
CA GLY A 188 -6.25 18.90 17.65
C GLY A 188 -6.88 17.71 18.40
N ILE A 189 -7.04 16.57 17.73
CA ILE A 189 -7.43 15.29 18.36
C ILE A 189 -6.41 14.21 17.97
N PHE A 190 -6.32 13.16 18.77
CA PHE A 190 -5.49 12.01 18.40
C PHE A 190 -6.04 11.33 17.15
N THR A 191 -5.23 11.25 16.10
CA THR A 191 -5.53 10.63 14.80
C THR A 191 -4.41 9.66 14.46
N GLU A 192 -4.74 8.41 14.13
CA GLU A 192 -3.73 7.39 13.83
C GLU A 192 -3.08 7.57 12.47
N VAL A 193 -3.86 7.91 11.44
CA VAL A 193 -3.39 8.12 10.07
C VAL A 193 -4.17 9.25 9.41
N VAL A 194 -3.48 10.06 8.62
CA VAL A 194 -4.08 11.03 7.70
C VAL A 194 -3.64 10.69 6.28
N ILE A 195 -4.58 10.61 5.34
CA ILE A 195 -4.30 10.39 3.93
C ILE A 195 -4.95 11.48 3.08
N ALA A 196 -4.21 11.97 2.09
CA ALA A 196 -4.68 12.97 1.13
C ALA A 196 -3.96 12.77 -0.21
N PRO A 197 -4.50 13.28 -1.34
CA PRO A 197 -3.81 13.26 -2.64
C PRO A 197 -2.45 13.96 -2.62
N ASP A 198 -2.30 15.00 -1.81
CA ASP A 198 -1.07 15.79 -1.59
C ASP A 198 -1.15 16.54 -0.27
N CYS A 199 0.00 16.93 0.30
CA CYS A 199 0.07 17.82 1.46
C CYS A 199 1.25 18.79 1.34
N LEU A 200 1.21 19.91 2.06
CA LEU A 200 2.36 20.79 2.18
C LEU A 200 3.37 20.18 3.17
N LEU A 201 4.67 20.20 2.85
CA LEU A 201 5.73 19.58 3.67
C LEU A 201 5.70 20.02 5.14
N TYR A 202 5.41 21.30 5.40
CA TYR A 202 5.31 21.82 6.77
C TYR A 202 4.03 21.38 7.52
N THR A 203 3.05 20.75 6.86
CA THR A 203 1.88 20.16 7.54
C THR A 203 2.25 18.81 8.15
N SER A 204 3.29 18.13 7.64
CA SER A 204 3.80 16.90 8.22
C SER A 204 4.54 17.15 9.55
N ASP A 205 5.25 18.27 9.66
CA ASP A 205 6.00 18.63 10.89
C ASP A 205 5.07 19.03 12.05
N ALA A 206 3.89 19.57 11.75
CA ALA A 206 2.90 19.96 12.77
C ALA A 206 2.30 18.75 13.54
N ALA A 207 2.40 17.53 13.01
CA ALA A 207 1.94 16.32 13.67
C ALA A 207 2.98 15.77 14.68
N ASP A 208 4.28 16.07 14.50
CA ASP A 208 5.33 15.63 15.43
C ASP A 208 5.35 16.46 16.74
N ASP A 209 4.92 17.73 16.68
CA ASP A 209 4.84 18.61 17.87
C ASP A 209 3.67 18.27 18.81
N ALA A 210 2.66 17.54 18.35
CA ALA A 210 1.50 17.17 19.15
C ALA A 210 1.68 15.86 19.96
N GLY A 211 2.81 15.18 19.81
CA GLY A 211 3.11 13.86 20.40
C GLY A 211 4.18 13.84 21.48
N SER A 212 4.61 14.99 22.02
CA SER A 212 5.62 15.10 23.13
C SER A 212 5.01 15.48 24.46
#